data_4584f7983e974934ff29423d8732884b
#
_entry.id   4584f7983e974934ff29423d8732884b
#
_cell.length_a   1.000
_cell.length_b   1.000
_cell.length_c   1.000
_cell.angle_alpha   90.00
_cell.angle_beta   90.00
_cell.angle_gamma   90.00
#
_symmetry.space_group_name_H-M   'P 1'
#
loop_
_entity.id
_entity.type
_entity.pdbx_description
1 polymer ?
#
loop_
_entity_poly.entity_id
_entity_poly.type
_entity_poly.pdbx_seq_one_letter_code
_entity_poly.pdbx_strand_id
1 'polypeptide(L)'
;MEPLDFTGRGVVVTGGTRGIGAAIAAAFLAAGARVLVCGRTPPSSVVPDFVPADVRDPAQAAALVAAAVDRFGRLDVVVNNAGGAPSAVAASASPRLHAKIVELNLVAPLHVAQAANTVMKQQPGGGVIIMVGSVSGTRPSPGSAAYGAAKAGLHHLATSLAAEWAPAVRVNSVVPGPVAGDGSLRLDPAAVARTVPLGRPATPAEVADVCLLLASPLASYVTGAAVAVHGGGEWPGYLEDLRGPTADRST
;
A
#
# COMPACT_ATOMS: atom_id res chain seq x y z
N MET A 1 4.46 22.46 -15.02
CA MET A 1 3.62 21.58 -14.19
C MET A 1 4.44 21.23 -12.96
N GLU A 2 3.91 21.45 -11.77
CA GLU A 2 4.62 21.06 -10.55
C GLU A 2 4.76 19.53 -10.50
N PRO A 3 5.88 19.00 -10.01
CA PRO A 3 6.17 17.56 -10.07
C PRO A 3 5.15 16.66 -9.35
N LEU A 4 4.41 17.21 -8.37
CA LEU A 4 3.36 16.54 -7.62
C LEU A 4 1.95 17.00 -8.01
N ASP A 5 1.76 17.61 -9.17
CA ASP A 5 0.46 17.96 -9.71
C ASP A 5 -0.13 16.75 -10.47
N PHE A 6 -1.27 16.26 -9.98
CA PHE A 6 -2.03 15.17 -10.57
C PHE A 6 -3.34 15.62 -11.22
N THR A 7 -3.46 16.92 -11.54
CA THR A 7 -4.65 17.47 -12.21
C THR A 7 -4.96 16.70 -13.48
N GLY A 8 -6.20 16.21 -13.59
CA GLY A 8 -6.69 15.43 -14.73
C GLY A 8 -6.27 13.95 -14.73
N ARG A 9 -5.52 13.49 -13.75
CA ARG A 9 -5.13 12.08 -13.62
C ARG A 9 -6.22 11.26 -12.93
N GLY A 10 -6.46 10.03 -13.44
CA GLY A 10 -7.34 9.05 -12.82
C GLY A 10 -6.59 8.12 -11.88
N VAL A 11 -7.05 7.99 -10.64
CA VAL A 11 -6.42 7.20 -9.59
C VAL A 11 -7.42 6.23 -8.97
N VAL A 12 -7.03 4.98 -8.80
CA VAL A 12 -7.78 3.97 -8.03
C VAL A 12 -7.02 3.62 -6.76
N VAL A 13 -7.69 3.64 -5.60
CA VAL A 13 -7.12 3.20 -4.33
C VAL A 13 -7.99 2.09 -3.74
N THR A 14 -7.48 0.87 -3.70
CA THR A 14 -8.21 -0.24 -3.10
C THR A 14 -8.16 -0.16 -1.57
N GLY A 15 -9.28 -0.44 -0.90
CA GLY A 15 -9.38 -0.24 0.56
C GLY A 15 -9.22 1.21 0.99
N GLY A 16 -9.60 2.17 0.13
CA GLY A 16 -9.41 3.61 0.32
C GLY A 16 -10.39 4.28 1.29
N THR A 17 -11.19 3.52 2.05
CA THR A 17 -12.25 4.06 2.92
C THR A 17 -11.80 4.36 4.35
N ARG A 18 -10.60 3.94 4.77
CA ARG A 18 -10.05 4.15 6.11
C ARG A 18 -8.53 4.01 6.15
N GLY A 19 -7.92 4.43 7.27
CA GLY A 19 -6.49 4.23 7.56
C GLY A 19 -5.57 4.76 6.48
N ILE A 20 -4.55 3.98 6.12
CA ILE A 20 -3.56 4.33 5.09
C ILE A 20 -4.22 4.61 3.75
N GLY A 21 -5.19 3.77 3.34
CA GLY A 21 -5.87 3.94 2.05
C GLY A 21 -6.64 5.25 1.94
N ALA A 22 -7.32 5.68 3.01
CA ALA A 22 -8.01 6.96 3.03
C ALA A 22 -7.03 8.15 2.98
N ALA A 23 -5.89 8.05 3.67
CA ALA A 23 -4.84 9.08 3.60
C ALA A 23 -4.24 9.17 2.18
N ILE A 24 -4.01 8.03 1.52
CA ILE A 24 -3.53 8.00 0.13
C ILE A 24 -4.57 8.65 -0.80
N ALA A 25 -5.85 8.29 -0.67
CA ALA A 25 -6.91 8.88 -1.47
C ALA A 25 -7.01 10.40 -1.26
N ALA A 26 -6.94 10.87 -0.02
CA ALA A 26 -6.95 12.29 0.33
C ALA A 26 -5.74 13.04 -0.26
N ALA A 27 -4.54 12.45 -0.21
CA ALA A 27 -3.33 13.05 -0.75
C ALA A 27 -3.41 13.22 -2.28
N PHE A 28 -3.87 12.20 -3.02
CA PHE A 28 -4.08 12.32 -4.46
C PHE A 28 -5.17 13.34 -4.83
N LEU A 29 -6.26 13.42 -4.05
CA LEU A 29 -7.29 14.47 -4.24
C LEU A 29 -6.71 15.87 -4.03
N ALA A 30 -5.94 16.06 -2.95
CA ALA A 30 -5.28 17.35 -2.67
C ALA A 30 -4.29 17.74 -3.78
N ALA A 31 -3.69 16.76 -4.44
CA ALA A 31 -2.83 16.94 -5.61
C ALA A 31 -3.60 17.12 -6.93
N GLY A 32 -4.93 17.25 -6.91
CA GLY A 32 -5.76 17.53 -8.09
C GLY A 32 -6.21 16.29 -8.88
N ALA A 33 -5.94 15.07 -8.42
CA ALA A 33 -6.38 13.87 -9.09
C ALA A 33 -7.89 13.62 -8.94
N ARG A 34 -8.45 12.87 -9.87
CA ARG A 34 -9.78 12.24 -9.75
C ARG A 34 -9.56 10.86 -9.14
N VAL A 35 -10.16 10.61 -7.96
CA VAL A 35 -9.88 9.41 -7.18
C VAL A 35 -11.12 8.54 -7.01
N LEU A 36 -11.02 7.27 -7.39
CA LEU A 36 -11.99 6.22 -7.11
C LEU A 36 -11.46 5.31 -6.02
N VAL A 37 -12.23 5.13 -4.97
CA VAL A 37 -11.90 4.17 -3.91
C VAL A 37 -12.86 2.98 -3.93
N CYS A 38 -12.39 1.84 -3.44
CA CYS A 38 -13.25 0.69 -3.23
C CYS A 38 -13.11 0.07 -1.84
N GLY A 39 -14.12 -0.67 -1.47
CA GLY A 39 -14.19 -1.47 -0.26
C GLY A 39 -15.46 -2.32 -0.29
N ARG A 40 -15.60 -3.28 0.63
CA ARG A 40 -16.79 -4.14 0.71
C ARG A 40 -18.00 -3.41 1.29
N THR A 41 -17.75 -2.38 2.08
CA THR A 41 -18.80 -1.59 2.74
C THR A 41 -18.56 -0.12 2.43
N PRO A 42 -19.62 0.62 2.11
CA PRO A 42 -19.53 2.06 1.93
C PRO A 42 -18.93 2.74 3.18
N PRO A 43 -18.14 3.79 3.01
CA PRO A 43 -17.65 4.58 4.14
C PRO A 43 -18.78 5.33 4.82
N SER A 44 -18.61 5.65 6.11
CA SER A 44 -19.56 6.45 6.89
C SER A 44 -19.44 7.96 6.64
N SER A 45 -18.40 8.40 5.95
CA SER A 45 -18.14 9.82 5.62
C SER A 45 -18.13 10.02 4.11
N VAL A 46 -18.32 11.27 3.69
CA VAL A 46 -18.17 11.64 2.27
C VAL A 46 -16.72 11.36 1.85
N VAL A 47 -16.58 10.45 0.93
CA VAL A 47 -15.28 10.11 0.31
C VAL A 47 -15.34 10.48 -1.18
N PRO A 48 -14.19 10.44 -1.85
CA PRO A 48 -14.15 10.45 -3.30
C PRO A 48 -15.09 9.40 -3.88
N ASP A 49 -15.26 9.37 -5.18
CA ASP A 49 -16.04 8.35 -5.86
C ASP A 49 -15.79 6.95 -5.26
N PHE A 50 -16.87 6.29 -4.85
CA PHE A 50 -16.83 4.96 -4.23
C PHE A 50 -17.49 3.92 -5.12
N VAL A 51 -16.89 2.73 -5.18
CA VAL A 51 -17.47 1.52 -5.77
C VAL A 51 -17.35 0.36 -4.77
N PRO A 52 -18.46 -0.31 -4.42
CA PRO A 52 -18.38 -1.53 -3.63
C PRO A 52 -17.69 -2.63 -4.46
N ALA A 53 -16.59 -3.18 -3.93
CA ALA A 53 -15.90 -4.28 -4.59
C ALA A 53 -15.14 -5.15 -3.57
N ASP A 54 -15.19 -6.46 -3.77
CA ASP A 54 -14.25 -7.39 -3.15
C ASP A 54 -13.16 -7.73 -4.18
N VAL A 55 -11.99 -7.15 -3.98
CA VAL A 55 -10.85 -7.30 -4.91
C VAL A 55 -10.28 -8.73 -4.99
N ARG A 56 -10.75 -9.65 -4.14
CA ARG A 56 -10.44 -11.09 -4.26
C ARG A 56 -11.15 -11.74 -5.44
N ASP A 57 -12.28 -11.17 -5.84
CA ASP A 57 -13.01 -11.60 -7.03
C ASP A 57 -12.43 -10.89 -8.26
N PRO A 58 -11.85 -11.62 -9.22
CA PRO A 58 -11.23 -11.02 -10.40
C PRO A 58 -12.24 -10.26 -11.29
N ALA A 59 -13.52 -10.66 -11.31
CA ALA A 59 -14.54 -9.94 -12.06
C ALA A 59 -14.85 -8.57 -11.43
N GLN A 60 -14.91 -8.50 -10.08
CA GLN A 60 -15.10 -7.23 -9.38
C GLN A 60 -13.86 -6.34 -9.46
N ALA A 61 -12.66 -6.92 -9.46
CA ALA A 61 -11.42 -6.18 -9.69
C ALA A 61 -11.40 -5.55 -11.10
N ALA A 62 -11.80 -6.30 -12.13
CA ALA A 62 -11.92 -5.77 -13.48
C ALA A 62 -13.02 -4.70 -13.60
N ALA A 63 -14.18 -4.90 -12.97
CA ALA A 63 -15.27 -3.93 -12.95
C ALA A 63 -14.87 -2.62 -12.24
N LEU A 64 -14.07 -2.68 -11.18
CA LEU A 64 -13.51 -1.50 -10.50
C LEU A 64 -12.66 -0.66 -11.45
N VAL A 65 -11.76 -1.30 -12.21
CA VAL A 65 -10.91 -0.63 -13.20
C VAL A 65 -11.74 -0.03 -14.33
N ALA A 66 -12.72 -0.77 -14.84
CA ALA A 66 -13.64 -0.26 -15.87
C ALA A 66 -14.42 0.96 -15.37
N ALA A 67 -14.93 0.93 -14.14
CA ALA A 67 -15.65 2.07 -13.55
C ALA A 67 -14.77 3.32 -13.41
N ALA A 68 -13.46 3.17 -13.17
CA ALA A 68 -12.53 4.30 -13.17
C ALA A 68 -12.33 4.89 -14.58
N VAL A 69 -12.19 4.02 -15.58
CA VAL A 69 -12.05 4.45 -16.98
C VAL A 69 -13.32 5.14 -17.47
N ASP A 70 -14.50 4.58 -17.19
CA ASP A 70 -15.80 5.17 -17.57
C ASP A 70 -16.00 6.56 -16.96
N ARG A 71 -15.61 6.75 -15.70
CA ARG A 71 -15.77 8.03 -15.00
C ARG A 71 -14.73 9.06 -15.35
N PHE A 72 -13.48 8.61 -15.58
CA PHE A 72 -12.31 9.50 -15.70
C PHE A 72 -11.78 9.60 -17.13
N GLY A 73 -12.14 8.69 -18.02
CA GLY A 73 -11.61 8.60 -19.37
C GLY A 73 -10.19 8.03 -19.44
N ARG A 74 -9.57 7.75 -18.27
CA ARG A 74 -8.20 7.27 -18.13
C ARG A 74 -7.94 6.67 -16.76
N LEU A 75 -6.87 5.88 -16.65
CA LEU A 75 -6.37 5.34 -15.39
C LEU A 75 -4.85 5.50 -15.34
N ASP A 76 -4.35 6.40 -14.52
CA ASP A 76 -2.93 6.73 -14.44
C ASP A 76 -2.22 6.03 -13.28
N VAL A 77 -2.92 5.88 -12.15
CA VAL A 77 -2.35 5.29 -10.94
C VAL A 77 -3.31 4.29 -10.32
N VAL A 78 -2.77 3.15 -9.93
CA VAL A 78 -3.46 2.19 -9.04
C VAL A 78 -2.64 2.00 -7.78
N VAL A 79 -3.28 2.17 -6.63
CA VAL A 79 -2.69 1.83 -5.33
C VAL A 79 -3.41 0.61 -4.76
N ASN A 80 -2.72 -0.52 -4.78
CA ASN A 80 -3.15 -1.77 -4.16
C ASN A 80 -2.89 -1.72 -2.66
N ASN A 81 -3.83 -1.11 -1.92
CA ASN A 81 -3.75 -0.96 -0.47
C ASN A 81 -4.65 -1.95 0.29
N ALA A 82 -5.73 -2.44 -0.32
CA ALA A 82 -6.61 -3.41 0.34
C ALA A 82 -5.83 -4.61 0.88
N GLY A 83 -5.92 -4.84 2.18
CA GLY A 83 -5.15 -5.88 2.84
C GLY A 83 -5.37 -5.90 4.34
N GLY A 84 -4.56 -6.70 5.03
CA GLY A 84 -4.58 -6.90 6.47
C GLY A 84 -4.82 -8.35 6.84
N ALA A 85 -4.62 -8.65 8.11
CA ALA A 85 -4.88 -9.97 8.70
C ALA A 85 -5.20 -9.82 10.19
N PRO A 86 -6.05 -10.69 10.76
CA PRO A 86 -6.11 -10.83 12.20
C PRO A 86 -4.81 -11.45 12.71
N SER A 87 -4.51 -11.26 13.99
CA SER A 87 -3.45 -12.04 14.65
C SER A 87 -3.79 -13.54 14.60
N ALA A 88 -2.86 -14.34 14.09
CA ALA A 88 -3.08 -15.77 13.88
C ALA A 88 -1.77 -16.53 14.12
N VAL A 89 -1.70 -17.24 15.25
CA VAL A 89 -0.57 -18.11 15.57
C VAL A 89 -0.58 -19.30 14.61
N ALA A 90 0.53 -19.53 13.91
CA ALA A 90 0.60 -20.51 12.82
C ALA A 90 0.23 -21.95 13.27
N ALA A 91 0.58 -22.33 14.50
CA ALA A 91 0.29 -23.67 15.03
C ALA A 91 -1.20 -23.96 15.26
N SER A 92 -2.04 -22.93 15.45
CA SER A 92 -3.45 -23.07 15.82
C SER A 92 -4.43 -22.48 14.83
N ALA A 93 -3.98 -21.62 13.92
CA ALA A 93 -4.84 -21.01 12.93
C ALA A 93 -5.28 -22.02 11.85
N SER A 94 -6.54 -21.94 11.41
CA SER A 94 -7.06 -22.87 10.42
C SER A 94 -6.41 -22.69 9.05
N PRO A 95 -6.24 -23.76 8.25
CA PRO A 95 -5.76 -23.67 6.87
C PRO A 95 -6.59 -22.71 6.02
N ARG A 96 -7.91 -22.65 6.24
CA ARG A 96 -8.83 -21.73 5.55
C ARG A 96 -8.52 -20.27 5.87
N LEU A 97 -8.12 -19.96 7.10
CA LEU A 97 -7.72 -18.59 7.46
C LEU A 97 -6.43 -18.19 6.76
N HIS A 98 -5.43 -19.08 6.74
CA HIS A 98 -4.18 -18.85 6.02
C HIS A 98 -4.41 -18.60 4.53
N ALA A 99 -5.22 -19.42 3.87
CA ALA A 99 -5.58 -19.26 2.46
C ALA A 99 -6.23 -17.88 2.20
N LYS A 100 -7.20 -17.47 3.03
CA LYS A 100 -7.85 -16.15 2.91
C LYS A 100 -6.89 -14.97 3.11
N ILE A 101 -5.90 -15.12 3.99
CA ILE A 101 -4.88 -14.09 4.21
C ILE A 101 -4.01 -13.95 2.96
N VAL A 102 -3.55 -15.06 2.38
CA VAL A 102 -2.74 -15.05 1.15
C VAL A 102 -3.55 -14.52 -0.02
N GLU A 103 -4.78 -14.96 -0.18
CA GLU A 103 -5.70 -14.50 -1.23
C GLU A 103 -5.85 -12.96 -1.20
N LEU A 104 -6.13 -12.38 -0.04
CA LEU A 104 -6.35 -10.94 0.08
C LEU A 104 -5.06 -10.12 -0.09
N ASN A 105 -3.92 -10.59 0.44
CA ASN A 105 -2.71 -9.78 0.54
C ASN A 105 -1.69 -10.01 -0.58
N LEU A 106 -1.91 -11.03 -1.43
CA LEU A 106 -1.03 -11.36 -2.55
C LEU A 106 -1.81 -11.53 -3.86
N VAL A 107 -2.84 -12.38 -3.88
CA VAL A 107 -3.54 -12.73 -5.12
C VAL A 107 -4.47 -11.60 -5.58
N ALA A 108 -5.23 -11.00 -4.67
CA ALA A 108 -6.13 -9.91 -5.00
C ALA A 108 -5.42 -8.67 -5.60
N PRO A 109 -4.26 -8.20 -5.07
CA PRO A 109 -3.47 -7.16 -5.73
C PRO A 109 -3.06 -7.51 -7.17
N LEU A 110 -2.79 -8.79 -7.47
CA LEU A 110 -2.47 -9.22 -8.84
C LEU A 110 -3.69 -9.07 -9.77
N HIS A 111 -4.89 -9.44 -9.32
CA HIS A 111 -6.12 -9.28 -10.12
C HIS A 111 -6.33 -7.81 -10.53
N VAL A 112 -6.23 -6.89 -9.58
CA VAL A 112 -6.38 -5.46 -9.84
C VAL A 112 -5.27 -4.94 -10.74
N ALA A 113 -4.02 -5.37 -10.49
CA ALA A 113 -2.88 -4.96 -11.29
C ALA A 113 -2.97 -5.44 -12.75
N GLN A 114 -3.42 -6.67 -12.99
CA GLN A 114 -3.64 -7.22 -14.34
C GLN A 114 -4.71 -6.43 -15.10
N ALA A 115 -5.86 -6.15 -14.45
CA ALA A 115 -6.92 -5.34 -15.04
C ALA A 115 -6.42 -3.93 -15.38
N ALA A 116 -5.69 -3.28 -14.47
CA ALA A 116 -5.12 -1.95 -14.67
C ALA A 116 -4.08 -1.94 -15.82
N ASN A 117 -3.18 -2.92 -15.87
CA ASN A 117 -2.18 -3.01 -16.93
C ASN A 117 -2.81 -3.11 -18.32
N THR A 118 -3.93 -3.84 -18.44
CA THR A 118 -4.64 -3.96 -19.72
C THR A 118 -5.06 -2.60 -20.29
N VAL A 119 -5.44 -1.68 -19.43
CA VAL A 119 -5.80 -0.29 -19.78
C VAL A 119 -4.54 0.57 -19.95
N MET A 120 -3.68 0.60 -18.94
CA MET A 120 -2.53 1.51 -18.86
C MET A 120 -1.57 1.37 -20.03
N LYS A 121 -1.26 0.13 -20.46
CA LYS A 121 -0.35 -0.12 -21.58
C LYS A 121 -0.83 0.42 -22.92
N GLN A 122 -2.12 0.74 -23.04
CA GLN A 122 -2.72 1.28 -24.26
C GLN A 122 -2.86 2.80 -24.22
N GLN A 123 -2.60 3.43 -23.07
CA GLN A 123 -2.71 4.88 -22.92
C GLN A 123 -1.41 5.59 -23.28
N PRO A 124 -1.50 6.80 -23.87
CA PRO A 124 -0.35 7.68 -23.95
C PRO A 124 0.19 7.99 -22.54
N GLY A 125 1.47 7.67 -22.30
CA GLY A 125 2.13 7.88 -21.01
C GLY A 125 2.02 6.71 -20.03
N GLY A 126 1.37 5.60 -20.42
CA GLY A 126 1.32 4.39 -19.61
C GLY A 126 0.62 4.56 -18.27
N GLY A 127 1.20 3.98 -17.20
CA GLY A 127 0.64 4.08 -15.85
C GLY A 127 1.63 3.69 -14.74
N VAL A 128 1.16 3.85 -13.49
CA VAL A 128 1.92 3.48 -12.30
C VAL A 128 1.06 2.60 -11.37
N ILE A 129 1.61 1.49 -10.93
CA ILE A 129 1.00 0.62 -9.94
C ILE A 129 1.86 0.61 -8.68
N ILE A 130 1.23 0.87 -7.55
CA ILE A 130 1.86 0.87 -6.23
C ILE A 130 1.25 -0.24 -5.39
N MET A 131 2.10 -1.12 -4.86
CA MET A 131 1.72 -2.18 -3.93
C MET A 131 2.00 -1.72 -2.50
N VAL A 132 1.00 -1.65 -1.64
CA VAL A 132 1.21 -1.38 -0.22
C VAL A 132 1.62 -2.67 0.47
N GLY A 133 2.91 -2.81 0.67
CA GLY A 133 3.56 -3.92 1.35
C GLY A 133 3.48 -3.84 2.86
N SER A 134 4.50 -4.34 3.55
CA SER A 134 4.69 -4.25 5.00
C SER A 134 6.11 -4.70 5.38
N VAL A 135 6.66 -4.17 6.46
CA VAL A 135 7.88 -4.72 7.11
C VAL A 135 7.70 -6.18 7.54
N SER A 136 6.47 -6.64 7.74
CA SER A 136 6.19 -8.06 7.98
C SER A 136 6.63 -8.98 6.83
N GLY A 137 6.79 -8.45 5.62
CA GLY A 137 7.32 -9.16 4.47
C GLY A 137 8.84 -9.12 4.34
N THR A 138 9.53 -8.37 5.19
CA THR A 138 11.01 -8.20 5.12
C THR A 138 11.74 -8.80 6.31
N ARG A 139 11.02 -9.20 7.36
CA ARG A 139 11.55 -9.77 8.59
C ARG A 139 10.61 -10.83 9.18
N PRO A 140 11.03 -11.62 10.19
CA PRO A 140 10.13 -12.51 10.91
C PRO A 140 8.93 -11.77 11.49
N SER A 141 7.74 -12.37 11.36
CA SER A 141 6.47 -11.77 11.81
C SER A 141 5.67 -12.80 12.64
N PRO A 142 6.07 -13.07 13.89
CA PRO A 142 5.36 -13.98 14.78
C PRO A 142 3.89 -13.55 14.97
N GLY A 143 2.97 -14.52 15.00
CA GLY A 143 1.53 -14.26 15.09
C GLY A 143 0.89 -13.76 13.79
N SER A 144 1.66 -13.62 12.70
CA SER A 144 1.16 -13.22 11.40
C SER A 144 1.94 -13.86 10.23
N ALA A 145 2.37 -15.12 10.38
CA ALA A 145 3.25 -15.80 9.43
C ALA A 145 2.71 -15.79 7.98
N ALA A 146 1.42 -16.14 7.78
CA ALA A 146 0.80 -16.14 6.45
C ALA A 146 0.72 -14.73 5.84
N TYR A 147 0.50 -13.71 6.67
CA TYR A 147 0.51 -12.30 6.24
C TYR A 147 1.92 -11.86 5.83
N GLY A 148 2.93 -12.16 6.65
CA GLY A 148 4.32 -11.86 6.34
C GLY A 148 4.76 -12.52 5.03
N ALA A 149 4.46 -13.81 4.84
CA ALA A 149 4.74 -14.54 3.61
C ALA A 149 4.03 -13.92 2.40
N ALA A 150 2.74 -13.54 2.54
CA ALA A 150 1.99 -12.87 1.47
C ALA A 150 2.59 -11.51 1.11
N LYS A 151 3.02 -10.72 2.11
CA LYS A 151 3.65 -9.41 1.86
C LYS A 151 5.05 -9.54 1.26
N ALA A 152 5.84 -10.55 1.66
CA ALA A 152 7.10 -10.88 0.98
C ALA A 152 6.88 -11.25 -0.49
N GLY A 153 5.88 -12.12 -0.75
CA GLY A 153 5.45 -12.46 -2.11
C GLY A 153 4.98 -11.24 -2.89
N LEU A 154 4.28 -10.30 -2.25
CA LEU A 154 3.80 -9.07 -2.90
C LEU A 154 4.97 -8.15 -3.33
N HIS A 155 6.03 -8.04 -2.50
CA HIS A 155 7.23 -7.29 -2.88
C HIS A 155 7.90 -7.91 -4.10
N HIS A 156 8.06 -9.24 -4.10
CA HIS A 156 8.65 -9.95 -5.24
C HIS A 156 7.75 -9.87 -6.49
N LEU A 157 6.44 -9.98 -6.33
CA LEU A 157 5.47 -9.81 -7.41
C LEU A 157 5.62 -8.44 -8.08
N ALA A 158 5.75 -7.36 -7.30
CA ALA A 158 5.96 -6.03 -7.84
C ALA A 158 7.23 -5.95 -8.70
N THR A 159 8.32 -6.58 -8.28
CA THR A 159 9.58 -6.64 -9.04
C THR A 159 9.42 -7.39 -10.35
N SER A 160 8.71 -8.52 -10.34
CA SER A 160 8.45 -9.31 -11.55
C SER A 160 7.58 -8.55 -12.55
N LEU A 161 6.46 -7.98 -12.07
CA LEU A 161 5.55 -7.20 -12.91
C LEU A 161 6.21 -5.93 -13.47
N ALA A 162 7.12 -5.32 -12.73
CA ALA A 162 7.90 -4.17 -13.21
C ALA A 162 8.74 -4.54 -14.44
N ALA A 163 9.38 -5.71 -14.42
CA ALA A 163 10.18 -6.19 -15.55
C ALA A 163 9.30 -6.59 -16.75
N GLU A 164 8.15 -7.22 -16.50
CA GLU A 164 7.24 -7.69 -17.56
C GLU A 164 6.51 -6.54 -18.26
N TRP A 165 6.20 -5.45 -17.55
CA TRP A 165 5.31 -4.40 -18.04
C TRP A 165 6.01 -3.10 -18.43
N ALA A 166 7.32 -3.03 -18.19
CA ALA A 166 8.13 -1.93 -18.71
C ALA A 166 8.16 -1.95 -20.25
N PRO A 167 8.30 -0.78 -20.90
CA PRO A 167 8.39 0.56 -20.34
C PRO A 167 7.03 1.23 -20.07
N ALA A 168 5.91 0.58 -20.41
CA ALA A 168 4.59 1.21 -20.38
C ALA A 168 4.06 1.42 -18.95
N VAL A 169 4.32 0.49 -18.03
CA VAL A 169 3.79 0.55 -16.67
C VAL A 169 4.92 0.36 -15.67
N ARG A 170 5.06 1.30 -14.73
CA ARG A 170 5.96 1.17 -13.58
C ARG A 170 5.22 0.49 -12.43
N VAL A 171 5.88 -0.44 -11.75
CA VAL A 171 5.32 -1.13 -10.59
C VAL A 171 6.32 -1.05 -9.44
N ASN A 172 5.89 -0.51 -8.29
CA ASN A 172 6.73 -0.39 -7.10
C ASN A 172 5.95 -0.80 -5.85
N SER A 173 6.67 -1.14 -4.78
CA SER A 173 6.11 -1.36 -3.46
C SER A 173 6.47 -0.24 -2.50
N VAL A 174 5.53 0.17 -1.66
CA VAL A 174 5.78 0.93 -0.43
C VAL A 174 5.74 -0.05 0.72
N VAL A 175 6.73 0.00 1.62
CA VAL A 175 6.90 -0.95 2.72
C VAL A 175 6.75 -0.21 4.06
N PRO A 176 5.51 -0.02 4.56
CA PRO A 176 5.28 0.65 5.83
C PRO A 176 5.78 -0.20 7.01
N GLY A 177 6.32 0.49 8.03
CA GLY A 177 6.51 -0.03 9.37
C GLY A 177 5.24 0.08 10.22
N PRO A 178 5.38 0.24 11.55
CA PRO A 178 4.27 0.60 12.42
C PRO A 178 3.64 1.93 12.01
N VAL A 179 2.31 1.95 11.78
CA VAL A 179 1.55 3.15 11.40
C VAL A 179 0.50 3.45 12.45
N ALA A 180 0.41 4.69 12.89
CA ALA A 180 -0.55 5.13 13.89
C ALA A 180 -1.99 5.12 13.32
N GLY A 181 -2.97 4.63 14.09
CA GLY A 181 -4.38 4.78 13.76
C GLY A 181 -4.88 3.98 12.56
N ASP A 182 -4.10 3.04 12.03
CA ASP A 182 -4.52 2.20 10.91
C ASP A 182 -5.52 1.09 11.28
N GLY A 183 -5.74 0.90 12.59
CA GLY A 183 -6.68 -0.09 13.14
C GLY A 183 -6.19 -1.54 13.06
N SER A 184 -4.98 -1.78 12.54
CA SER A 184 -4.47 -3.14 12.29
C SER A 184 -3.82 -3.77 13.52
N LEU A 185 -3.25 -2.95 14.41
CA LEU A 185 -2.61 -3.42 15.64
C LEU A 185 -2.77 -2.37 16.74
N ARG A 186 -3.08 -2.80 17.97
CA ARG A 186 -2.91 -1.95 19.16
C ARG A 186 -1.41 -1.92 19.49
N LEU A 187 -0.68 -1.06 18.83
CA LEU A 187 0.73 -0.81 19.15
C LEU A 187 0.82 0.00 20.44
N ASP A 188 1.64 -0.47 21.37
CA ASP A 188 2.09 0.37 22.46
C ASP A 188 3.05 1.43 21.89
N PRO A 189 2.69 2.73 21.91
CA PRO A 189 3.54 3.78 21.38
C PRO A 189 4.93 3.82 22.02
N ALA A 190 5.02 3.49 23.32
CA ALA A 190 6.29 3.44 24.04
C ALA A 190 7.18 2.29 23.54
N ALA A 191 6.59 1.12 23.21
CA ALA A 191 7.34 0.03 22.60
C ALA A 191 7.85 0.40 21.21
N VAL A 192 7.02 1.06 20.38
CA VAL A 192 7.44 1.55 19.06
C VAL A 192 8.57 2.58 19.21
N ALA A 193 8.45 3.52 20.13
CA ALA A 193 9.48 4.54 20.37
C ALA A 193 10.82 3.94 20.79
N ARG A 194 10.80 2.80 21.50
CA ARG A 194 12.04 2.08 21.86
C ARG A 194 12.66 1.30 20.72
N THR A 195 11.88 0.85 19.74
CA THR A 195 12.36 -0.07 18.69
C THR A 195 12.59 0.61 17.34
N VAL A 196 11.85 1.66 17.01
CA VAL A 196 11.98 2.40 15.76
C VAL A 196 12.95 3.58 15.94
N PRO A 197 14.00 3.71 15.11
CA PRO A 197 14.99 4.80 15.23
C PRO A 197 14.39 6.21 15.23
N LEU A 198 13.34 6.49 14.43
CA LEU A 198 12.65 7.79 14.48
C LEU A 198 11.79 7.99 15.75
N GLY A 199 11.72 7.02 16.67
CA GLY A 199 11.10 7.14 17.98
C GLY A 199 9.57 7.20 17.98
N ARG A 200 8.90 6.91 16.89
CA ARG A 200 7.44 6.93 16.77
C ARG A 200 6.94 6.06 15.60
N PRO A 201 5.67 5.67 15.62
CA PRO A 201 5.05 5.11 14.41
C PRO A 201 4.94 6.18 13.31
N ALA A 202 4.90 5.75 12.05
CA ALA A 202 4.55 6.63 10.95
C ALA A 202 3.07 7.05 11.04
N THR A 203 2.74 8.19 10.45
CA THR A 203 1.36 8.57 10.19
C THR A 203 0.89 7.98 8.85
N PRO A 204 -0.41 7.78 8.62
CA PRO A 204 -0.93 7.41 7.31
C PRO A 204 -0.55 8.38 6.19
N ALA A 205 -0.42 9.68 6.52
CA ALA A 205 0.00 10.71 5.55
C ALA A 205 1.44 10.49 5.07
N GLU A 206 2.37 10.12 5.94
CA GLU A 206 3.76 9.86 5.55
C GLU A 206 3.89 8.67 4.57
N VAL A 207 2.99 7.70 4.66
CA VAL A 207 2.89 6.61 3.68
C VAL A 207 2.31 7.12 2.36
N ALA A 208 1.29 7.99 2.43
CA ALA A 208 0.65 8.58 1.27
C ALA A 208 1.60 9.47 0.47
N ASP A 209 2.44 10.26 1.13
CA ASP A 209 3.44 11.12 0.49
C ASP A 209 4.43 10.33 -0.38
N VAL A 210 4.85 9.15 0.10
CA VAL A 210 5.72 8.26 -0.68
C VAL A 210 4.96 7.63 -1.87
N CYS A 211 3.66 7.36 -1.72
CA CYS A 211 2.83 6.93 -2.86
C CYS A 211 2.73 8.04 -3.93
N LEU A 212 2.52 9.30 -3.54
CA LEU A 212 2.54 10.44 -4.46
C LEU A 212 3.88 10.56 -5.18
N LEU A 213 4.98 10.51 -4.43
CA LEU A 213 6.34 10.57 -5.00
C LEU A 213 6.56 9.48 -6.05
N LEU A 214 6.24 8.22 -5.73
CA LEU A 214 6.42 7.09 -6.65
C LEU A 214 5.51 7.17 -7.89
N ALA A 215 4.33 7.75 -7.74
CA ALA A 215 3.42 7.98 -8.86
C ALA A 215 3.85 9.14 -9.76
N SER A 216 4.63 10.08 -9.25
CA SER A 216 5.02 11.31 -9.92
C SER A 216 6.12 11.11 -10.98
N PRO A 217 6.34 12.12 -11.86
CA PRO A 217 7.48 12.14 -12.78
C PRO A 217 8.85 12.13 -12.09
N LEU A 218 8.95 12.56 -10.82
CA LEU A 218 10.20 12.52 -10.04
C LEU A 218 10.73 11.09 -9.89
N ALA A 219 9.86 10.09 -9.93
CA ALA A 219 10.21 8.68 -9.85
C ALA A 219 10.17 7.97 -11.22
N SER A 220 10.34 8.71 -12.33
CA SER A 220 10.21 8.17 -13.69
C SER A 220 11.17 7.02 -13.99
N TYR A 221 12.32 6.93 -13.33
CA TYR A 221 13.29 5.85 -13.48
C TYR A 221 13.24 4.82 -12.33
N VAL A 222 12.20 4.89 -11.48
CA VAL A 222 11.98 3.96 -10.37
C VAL A 222 10.88 2.97 -10.74
N THR A 223 11.27 1.70 -10.92
CA THR A 223 10.35 0.57 -11.12
C THR A 223 10.98 -0.70 -10.52
N GLY A 224 10.16 -1.60 -9.98
CA GLY A 224 10.59 -2.82 -9.28
C GLY A 224 11.14 -2.58 -7.86
N ALA A 225 11.08 -1.35 -7.35
CA ALA A 225 11.61 -1.01 -6.04
C ALA A 225 10.63 -1.36 -4.90
N ALA A 226 11.18 -1.72 -3.74
CA ALA A 226 10.48 -1.81 -2.47
C ALA A 226 10.97 -0.68 -1.56
N VAL A 227 10.21 0.42 -1.48
CA VAL A 227 10.60 1.64 -0.77
C VAL A 227 10.13 1.58 0.68
N ALA A 228 11.09 1.56 1.59
CA ALA A 228 10.83 1.48 3.03
C ALA A 228 10.30 2.80 3.60
N VAL A 229 9.19 2.72 4.35
CA VAL A 229 8.59 3.84 5.10
C VAL A 229 8.39 3.36 6.53
N HIS A 230 9.49 3.17 7.26
CA HIS A 230 9.49 2.46 8.54
C HIS A 230 10.37 3.10 9.62
N GLY A 231 10.79 4.35 9.41
CA GLY A 231 11.52 5.10 10.43
C GLY A 231 12.91 4.56 10.79
N GLY A 232 13.59 3.88 9.85
CA GLY A 232 14.89 3.24 10.07
C GLY A 232 14.80 1.73 10.33
N GLY A 233 13.59 1.17 10.32
CA GLY A 233 13.32 -0.23 10.66
C GLY A 233 13.17 -0.45 12.16
N GLU A 234 13.20 -1.71 12.58
CA GLU A 234 13.14 -2.08 13.99
C GLU A 234 14.55 -2.40 14.48
N TRP A 235 14.94 -1.78 15.58
CA TRP A 235 16.25 -1.97 16.18
C TRP A 235 16.37 -3.37 16.75
N PRO A 236 17.42 -4.15 16.38
CA PRO A 236 17.66 -5.46 16.97
C PRO A 236 17.96 -5.35 18.46
N GLY A 237 17.30 -6.15 19.30
CA GLY A 237 17.43 -6.07 20.75
C GLY A 237 18.87 -6.27 21.25
N TYR A 238 19.67 -7.09 20.56
CA TYR A 238 21.09 -7.31 20.92
C TYR A 238 22.02 -6.11 20.65
N LEU A 239 21.51 -5.08 19.97
CA LEU A 239 22.26 -3.83 19.74
C LEU A 239 21.72 -2.68 20.64
N GLU A 240 20.87 -2.99 21.61
CA GLU A 240 20.25 -1.97 22.46
C GLU A 240 21.30 -1.14 23.23
N ASP A 241 22.36 -1.77 23.69
CA ASP A 241 23.47 -1.12 24.40
C ASP A 241 24.29 -0.15 23.52
N LEU A 242 24.21 -0.26 22.19
CA LEU A 242 24.83 0.67 21.24
C LEU A 242 24.02 1.94 20.99
N ARG A 243 22.80 2.01 21.52
CA ARG A 243 22.03 3.24 21.54
C ARG A 243 22.72 4.18 22.52
N GLY A 244 23.23 5.28 22.03
CA GLY A 244 23.66 6.38 22.90
C GLY A 244 22.52 6.81 23.80
N PRO A 245 22.78 7.54 24.91
CA PRO A 245 21.74 8.02 25.80
C PRO A 245 20.67 8.71 24.98
N THR A 246 19.42 8.25 25.14
CA THR A 246 18.26 8.90 24.51
C THR A 246 18.25 10.35 24.97
N ALA A 247 18.65 11.29 24.09
CA ALA A 247 18.49 12.69 24.36
C ALA A 247 17.02 12.89 24.79
N ASP A 248 16.86 13.44 25.98
CA ASP A 248 15.55 13.76 26.55
C ASP A 248 14.80 14.63 25.53
N ARG A 249 13.81 14.03 24.82
CA ARG A 249 13.03 14.70 23.78
C ARG A 249 11.78 15.32 24.38
N SER A 250 11.88 15.85 25.58
CA SER A 250 10.88 16.70 26.18
C SER A 250 11.16 18.18 25.83
N THR A 251 10.98 18.55 24.56
CA THR A 251 10.78 19.95 24.12
C THR A 251 9.82 19.97 22.95
#